data_4bd5473682a0023fa04d16854c8a65a1
#
_entry.id   4bd5473682a0023fa04d16854c8a65a1
#
_cell.length_a   1.000
_cell.length_b   1.000
_cell.length_c   1.000
_cell.angle_alpha   90.00
_cell.angle_beta   90.00
_cell.angle_gamma   90.00
#
_symmetry.space_group_name_H-M   'P 1'
#
loop_
_entity.id
_entity.type
_entity.pdbx_description
1 polymer ?
#
loop_
_entity_poly.entity_id
_entity_poly.type
_entity_poly.pdbx_seq_one_letter_code
_entity_poly.pdbx_strand_id
1 'polypeptide(L)'
;EISCSLVGSEMCIRDRNTSVTDLPGIYSMSPYSSEEIVSRNFVLNEKPKAIINIVDATNIERNMYLTMQLLEMDVPMVLALNMMDEVVGNSGSIDINGMENMLGIPVIPISAAKNEGVDELIRHALHIAEYQEKPERTDYCDENDFGGAVHRCIHAVIHLIEDHAKRADIPVRFAASKIIEGDPLILKLLQLDENEKEMLEHIVLQLENERGLDRSAAIADMRFTFIEKICEANVVKPKASKERIRSQKIDKILTGKYTAIPCFVAIMLAIFFLTFN
;
A
#
# COMPACT_ATOMS: atom_id res chain seq x y z
N GLU A 1 -27.82 -5.86 -10.76
CA GLU A 1 -26.82 -6.16 -11.82
C GLU A 1 -25.93 -4.94 -12.00
N ILE A 2 -24.93 -4.79 -11.14
CA ILE A 2 -23.82 -3.89 -11.42
C ILE A 2 -22.84 -4.71 -12.23
N SER A 3 -22.92 -4.50 -13.53
CA SER A 3 -22.06 -5.09 -14.54
C SER A 3 -20.59 -4.95 -14.13
N CYS A 4 -19.90 -6.06 -14.12
CA CYS A 4 -18.47 -6.24 -13.92
C CYS A 4 -17.67 -5.55 -15.05
N SER A 5 -17.60 -4.23 -15.01
CA SER A 5 -16.83 -3.38 -15.95
C SER A 5 -15.63 -2.70 -15.28
N LEU A 6 -15.23 -3.15 -14.09
CA LEU A 6 -14.15 -2.56 -13.31
C LEU A 6 -12.93 -3.47 -13.15
N VAL A 7 -12.95 -4.67 -13.71
CA VAL A 7 -11.77 -5.52 -13.85
C VAL A 7 -11.19 -5.25 -15.22
N GLY A 8 -10.02 -4.61 -15.24
CA GLY A 8 -9.41 -4.05 -16.42
C GLY A 8 -8.99 -5.04 -17.49
N SER A 9 -8.59 -4.50 -18.63
CA SER A 9 -8.22 -5.22 -19.83
C SER A 9 -7.12 -6.26 -19.62
N GLU A 10 -7.39 -7.51 -19.98
CA GLU A 10 -6.34 -8.52 -20.15
C GLU A 10 -5.44 -8.11 -21.31
N MET A 11 -4.15 -7.93 -21.04
CA MET A 11 -3.14 -7.59 -22.04
C MET A 11 -2.17 -8.77 -22.19
N CYS A 12 -2.11 -9.39 -23.37
CA CYS A 12 -1.11 -10.41 -23.69
C CYS A 12 0.26 -9.75 -23.83
N ILE A 13 1.21 -10.11 -22.97
CA ILE A 13 2.59 -9.65 -23.09
C ILE A 13 3.34 -10.58 -24.05
N ARG A 14 3.86 -9.99 -25.14
CA ARG A 14 4.80 -10.52 -26.14
C ARG A 14 5.13 -12.01 -26.01
N ASP A 15 4.46 -12.85 -26.82
CA ASP A 15 4.78 -14.26 -27.10
C ASP A 15 4.82 -15.26 -25.92
N ARG A 16 4.29 -14.89 -24.72
CA ARG A 16 4.08 -15.81 -23.61
C ARG A 16 2.60 -15.81 -23.23
N ASN A 17 2.04 -16.97 -22.88
CA ASN A 17 0.69 -17.15 -22.35
C ASN A 17 0.56 -16.53 -20.95
N THR A 18 0.73 -15.21 -20.86
CA THR A 18 0.64 -14.46 -19.59
C THR A 18 -0.44 -13.42 -19.74
N SER A 19 -1.44 -13.46 -18.86
CA SER A 19 -2.44 -12.41 -18.74
C SER A 19 -2.03 -11.46 -17.61
N VAL A 20 -2.24 -10.18 -17.83
CA VAL A 20 -2.07 -9.13 -16.82
C VAL A 20 -3.42 -8.52 -16.57
N THR A 21 -3.84 -8.54 -15.30
CA THR A 21 -5.10 -7.94 -14.86
C THR A 21 -4.79 -6.64 -14.14
N ASP A 22 -5.33 -5.54 -14.67
CA ASP A 22 -5.29 -4.23 -14.00
C ASP A 22 -6.38 -4.19 -12.92
N LEU A 23 -6.00 -3.85 -11.71
CA LEU A 23 -6.91 -3.72 -10.58
C LEU A 23 -7.17 -2.25 -10.28
N PRO A 24 -8.36 -1.92 -9.72
CA PRO A 24 -8.62 -0.55 -9.29
C PRO A 24 -7.54 -0.02 -8.35
N GLY A 25 -7.19 1.26 -8.50
CA GLY A 25 -6.20 1.91 -7.62
C GLY A 25 -6.71 1.98 -6.20
N ILE A 26 -5.97 1.39 -5.27
CA ILE A 26 -6.33 1.32 -3.85
C ILE A 26 -5.16 1.80 -2.98
N TYR A 27 -5.45 2.21 -1.77
CA TYR A 27 -4.43 2.59 -0.76
C TYR A 27 -4.33 1.58 0.38
N SER A 28 -5.29 0.67 0.49
CA SER A 28 -5.38 -0.31 1.57
C SER A 28 -6.12 -1.57 1.11
N MET A 29 -5.87 -2.69 1.77
CA MET A 29 -6.62 -3.95 1.64
C MET A 29 -7.79 -4.04 2.65
N SER A 30 -8.20 -2.93 3.24
CA SER A 30 -9.34 -2.88 4.17
C SER A 30 -10.65 -2.71 3.42
N PRO A 31 -11.78 -3.26 3.92
CA PRO A 31 -13.05 -3.31 3.18
C PRO A 31 -13.85 -2.00 3.29
N TYR A 32 -13.21 -0.84 3.07
CA TYR A 32 -13.88 0.46 3.18
C TYR A 32 -14.55 0.90 1.90
N SER A 33 -14.00 0.55 0.73
CA SER A 33 -14.54 0.87 -0.57
C SER A 33 -14.81 -0.38 -1.40
N SER A 34 -15.65 -0.25 -2.45
CA SER A 34 -15.91 -1.33 -3.40
C SER A 34 -14.66 -1.77 -4.13
N GLU A 35 -13.79 -0.82 -4.47
CA GLU A 35 -12.53 -1.04 -5.16
C GLU A 35 -11.55 -1.88 -4.32
N GLU A 36 -11.44 -1.58 -3.03
CA GLU A 36 -10.60 -2.32 -2.08
C GLU A 36 -11.11 -3.75 -1.88
N ILE A 37 -12.44 -3.93 -1.79
CA ILE A 37 -13.06 -5.26 -1.70
C ILE A 37 -12.79 -6.08 -2.96
N VAL A 38 -12.93 -5.49 -4.15
CA VAL A 38 -12.69 -6.17 -5.44
C VAL A 38 -11.23 -6.60 -5.54
N SER A 39 -10.29 -5.70 -5.31
CA SER A 39 -8.86 -5.97 -5.40
C SER A 39 -8.41 -7.05 -4.39
N ARG A 40 -8.88 -6.96 -3.15
CA ARG A 40 -8.61 -7.96 -2.12
C ARG A 40 -9.16 -9.34 -2.49
N ASN A 41 -10.43 -9.39 -2.93
CA ASN A 41 -11.06 -10.65 -3.31
C ASN A 41 -10.40 -11.28 -4.53
N PHE A 42 -9.93 -10.46 -5.48
CA PHE A 42 -9.14 -10.95 -6.61
C PHE A 42 -7.87 -11.65 -6.14
N VAL A 43 -7.08 -11.01 -5.27
CA VAL A 43 -5.83 -11.61 -4.78
C VAL A 43 -6.10 -12.89 -3.98
N LEU A 44 -7.11 -12.92 -3.11
CA LEU A 44 -7.44 -14.08 -2.27
C LEU A 44 -8.03 -15.26 -3.04
N ASN A 45 -8.90 -14.98 -4.03
CA ASN A 45 -9.66 -16.03 -4.72
C ASN A 45 -8.97 -16.51 -6.00
N GLU A 46 -8.44 -15.58 -6.82
CA GLU A 46 -7.80 -15.91 -8.10
C GLU A 46 -6.34 -16.32 -7.94
N LYS A 47 -5.72 -15.99 -6.78
CA LYS A 47 -4.35 -16.36 -6.43
C LYS A 47 -3.37 -16.09 -7.57
N PRO A 48 -3.17 -14.83 -7.96
CA PRO A 48 -2.28 -14.48 -9.05
C PRO A 48 -0.87 -15.04 -8.80
N LYS A 49 -0.18 -15.45 -9.86
CA LYS A 49 1.19 -16.01 -9.76
C LYS A 49 2.21 -14.98 -9.30
N ALA A 50 1.95 -13.69 -9.55
CA ALA A 50 2.76 -12.58 -9.04
C ALA A 50 1.95 -11.29 -9.04
N ILE A 51 2.36 -10.35 -8.21
CA ILE A 51 1.81 -9.00 -8.10
C ILE A 51 2.89 -7.99 -8.53
N ILE A 52 2.53 -7.05 -9.39
CA ILE A 52 3.31 -5.84 -9.65
C ILE A 52 2.68 -4.72 -8.83
N ASN A 53 3.34 -4.31 -7.78
CA ASN A 53 2.89 -3.18 -6.95
C ASN A 53 3.59 -1.91 -7.41
N ILE A 54 2.82 -0.95 -7.95
CA ILE A 54 3.35 0.32 -8.48
C ILE A 54 3.20 1.40 -7.41
N VAL A 55 4.33 1.97 -7.00
CA VAL A 55 4.43 3.00 -5.96
C VAL A 55 4.98 4.28 -6.56
N ASP A 56 4.37 5.41 -6.24
CA ASP A 56 4.89 6.74 -6.56
C ASP A 56 6.09 7.05 -5.66
N ALA A 57 7.28 7.08 -6.25
CA ALA A 57 8.53 7.33 -5.54
C ALA A 57 8.65 8.78 -5.00
N THR A 58 7.85 9.71 -5.51
CA THR A 58 7.83 11.10 -4.99
C THR A 58 7.04 11.22 -3.69
N ASN A 59 6.17 10.24 -3.40
CA ASN A 59 5.34 10.17 -2.19
C ASN A 59 5.35 8.76 -1.58
N ILE A 60 6.55 8.22 -1.44
CA ILE A 60 6.79 6.81 -1.12
C ILE A 60 6.18 6.38 0.22
N GLU A 61 6.32 7.18 1.28
CA GLU A 61 5.82 6.87 2.62
C GLU A 61 4.33 6.52 2.62
N ARG A 62 3.52 7.31 1.91
CA ARG A 62 2.08 7.08 1.82
C ARG A 62 1.73 5.82 1.04
N ASN A 63 2.44 5.59 -0.06
CA ASN A 63 2.13 4.48 -0.98
C ASN A 63 2.63 3.13 -0.46
N MET A 64 3.67 3.12 0.38
CA MET A 64 4.21 1.91 0.99
C MET A 64 3.24 1.22 1.97
N TYR A 65 2.20 1.91 2.44
CA TYR A 65 1.22 1.31 3.35
C TYR A 65 0.51 0.10 2.74
N LEU A 66 0.12 0.20 1.47
CA LEU A 66 -0.44 -0.93 0.72
C LEU A 66 0.60 -2.03 0.53
N THR A 67 1.86 -1.67 0.24
CA THR A 67 2.96 -2.63 0.09
C THR A 67 3.10 -3.51 1.34
N MET A 68 3.02 -2.93 2.55
CA MET A 68 3.08 -3.69 3.79
C MET A 68 1.95 -4.73 3.89
N GLN A 69 0.74 -4.36 3.49
CA GLN A 69 -0.40 -5.28 3.51
C GLN A 69 -0.30 -6.38 2.45
N LEU A 70 0.27 -6.07 1.27
CA LEU A 70 0.52 -7.06 0.23
C LEU A 70 1.59 -8.07 0.64
N LEU A 71 2.64 -7.64 1.35
CA LEU A 71 3.66 -8.54 1.91
C LEU A 71 3.05 -9.58 2.87
N GLU A 72 2.06 -9.18 3.68
CA GLU A 72 1.35 -10.10 4.59
C GLU A 72 0.55 -11.18 3.84
N MET A 73 0.23 -10.96 2.55
CA MET A 73 -0.51 -11.93 1.74
C MET A 73 0.35 -13.07 1.19
N ASP A 74 1.66 -13.03 1.38
CA ASP A 74 2.61 -14.09 0.99
C ASP A 74 2.51 -14.50 -0.49
N VAL A 75 2.22 -13.54 -1.38
CA VAL A 75 2.16 -13.72 -2.83
C VAL A 75 3.46 -13.21 -3.44
N PRO A 76 4.06 -13.90 -4.44
CA PRO A 76 5.20 -13.36 -5.19
C PRO A 76 4.93 -11.93 -5.67
N MET A 77 5.83 -11.00 -5.36
CA MET A 77 5.60 -9.58 -5.64
C MET A 77 6.89 -8.87 -6.06
N VAL A 78 6.76 -7.94 -7.00
CA VAL A 78 7.80 -6.96 -7.33
C VAL A 78 7.29 -5.56 -7.05
N LEU A 79 8.11 -4.72 -6.46
CA LEU A 79 7.82 -3.31 -6.21
C LEU A 79 8.36 -2.46 -7.37
N ALA A 80 7.50 -1.78 -8.08
CA ALA A 80 7.86 -0.82 -9.11
C ALA A 80 7.84 0.60 -8.56
N LEU A 81 9.00 1.21 -8.39
CA LEU A 81 9.13 2.62 -7.98
C LEU A 81 8.98 3.51 -9.21
N ASN A 82 7.79 4.04 -9.43
CA ASN A 82 7.50 4.93 -10.55
C ASN A 82 7.85 6.39 -10.26
N MET A 83 7.97 7.20 -11.30
CA MET A 83 8.37 8.62 -11.23
C MET A 83 9.82 8.85 -10.72
N MET A 84 10.69 7.87 -10.93
CA MET A 84 12.11 8.00 -10.53
C MET A 84 12.83 9.15 -11.24
N ASP A 85 12.41 9.51 -12.44
CA ASP A 85 12.92 10.69 -13.17
C ASP A 85 12.60 12.00 -12.42
N GLU A 86 11.47 12.11 -11.76
CA GLU A 86 11.13 13.27 -10.92
C GLU A 86 11.96 13.29 -9.63
N VAL A 87 12.17 12.14 -8.99
CA VAL A 87 13.02 12.04 -7.80
C VAL A 87 14.43 12.52 -8.11
N VAL A 88 15.05 11.97 -9.16
CA VAL A 88 16.41 12.33 -9.59
C VAL A 88 16.46 13.79 -10.09
N GLY A 89 15.49 14.20 -10.89
CA GLY A 89 15.38 15.58 -11.40
C GLY A 89 15.30 16.65 -10.31
N ASN A 90 14.78 16.29 -9.13
CA ASN A 90 14.68 17.16 -7.96
C ASN A 90 15.79 16.89 -6.91
N SER A 91 16.90 16.27 -7.31
CA SER A 91 18.06 15.96 -6.45
C SER A 91 17.73 15.05 -5.27
N GLY A 92 16.74 14.19 -5.40
CA GLY A 92 16.48 13.05 -4.51
C GLY A 92 17.24 11.81 -5.01
N SER A 93 17.34 10.81 -4.15
CA SER A 93 17.87 9.48 -4.50
C SER A 93 17.24 8.42 -3.61
N ILE A 94 17.16 7.20 -4.11
CA ILE A 94 16.67 6.04 -3.37
C ILE A 94 17.73 4.93 -3.50
N ASP A 95 18.15 4.37 -2.37
CA ASP A 95 18.98 3.17 -2.35
C ASP A 95 18.10 1.94 -2.59
N ILE A 96 18.08 1.48 -3.84
CA ILE A 96 17.27 0.33 -4.28
C ILE A 96 17.69 -0.94 -3.55
N ASN A 97 18.99 -1.21 -3.47
CA ASN A 97 19.50 -2.43 -2.83
C ASN A 97 19.18 -2.45 -1.33
N GLY A 98 19.34 -1.32 -0.65
CA GLY A 98 18.97 -1.18 0.75
C GLY A 98 17.48 -1.42 0.98
N MET A 99 16.65 -0.93 0.07
CA MET A 99 15.19 -1.13 0.13
C MET A 99 14.80 -2.59 -0.13
N GLU A 100 15.39 -3.25 -1.13
CA GLU A 100 15.20 -4.68 -1.41
C GLU A 100 15.54 -5.54 -0.18
N ASN A 101 16.70 -5.29 0.43
CA ASN A 101 17.13 -6.01 1.63
C ASN A 101 16.18 -5.84 2.82
N MET A 102 15.59 -4.65 2.98
CA MET A 102 14.65 -4.41 4.08
C MET A 102 13.27 -4.98 3.81
N LEU A 103 12.79 -4.96 2.55
CA LEU A 103 11.48 -5.46 2.16
C LEU A 103 11.46 -6.97 1.88
N GLY A 104 12.60 -7.54 1.46
CA GLY A 104 12.69 -8.93 1.06
C GLY A 104 11.98 -9.24 -0.26
N ILE A 105 11.88 -8.25 -1.17
CA ILE A 105 11.30 -8.38 -2.50
C ILE A 105 12.11 -7.55 -3.51
N PRO A 106 12.11 -7.91 -4.81
CA PRO A 106 12.74 -7.10 -5.85
C PRO A 106 12.10 -5.70 -5.95
N VAL A 107 12.94 -4.68 -6.10
CA VAL A 107 12.53 -3.27 -6.24
C VAL A 107 13.09 -2.70 -7.54
N ILE A 108 12.23 -2.34 -8.46
CA ILE A 108 12.63 -1.89 -9.80
C ILE A 108 12.29 -0.40 -9.98
N PRO A 109 13.29 0.46 -10.16
CA PRO A 109 13.07 1.86 -10.46
C PRO A 109 12.58 2.03 -11.90
N ILE A 110 11.46 2.74 -12.09
CA ILE A 110 10.87 2.99 -13.39
C ILE A 110 10.46 4.45 -13.58
N SER A 111 10.36 4.86 -14.85
CA SER A 111 9.62 6.03 -15.29
C SER A 111 8.67 5.60 -16.40
N ALA A 112 7.40 5.35 -16.05
CA ALA A 112 6.40 4.92 -17.02
C ALA A 112 6.19 5.98 -18.13
N ALA A 113 6.26 7.28 -17.78
CA ALA A 113 6.12 8.36 -18.73
C ALA A 113 7.24 8.39 -19.81
N LYS A 114 8.44 7.90 -19.46
CA LYS A 114 9.59 7.81 -20.37
C LYS A 114 9.84 6.41 -20.91
N ASN A 115 9.05 5.44 -20.47
CA ASN A 115 9.25 4.01 -20.76
C ASN A 115 10.64 3.49 -20.34
N GLU A 116 11.18 4.02 -19.22
CA GLU A 116 12.45 3.59 -18.64
C GLU A 116 12.21 2.55 -17.56
N GLY A 117 13.00 1.47 -17.52
CA GLY A 117 12.94 0.39 -16.53
C GLY A 117 11.77 -0.60 -16.70
N VAL A 118 10.83 -0.36 -17.62
CA VAL A 118 9.61 -1.19 -17.79
C VAL A 118 9.95 -2.60 -18.26
N ASP A 119 10.89 -2.77 -19.21
CA ASP A 119 11.30 -4.10 -19.69
C ASP A 119 11.99 -4.92 -18.58
N GLU A 120 12.71 -4.26 -17.68
CA GLU A 120 13.33 -4.88 -16.51
C GLU A 120 12.27 -5.30 -15.50
N LEU A 121 11.31 -4.45 -15.20
CA LEU A 121 10.17 -4.78 -14.35
C LEU A 121 9.43 -6.02 -14.85
N ILE A 122 9.12 -6.07 -16.15
CA ILE A 122 8.44 -7.23 -16.76
C ILE A 122 9.27 -8.50 -16.62
N ARG A 123 10.58 -8.43 -16.84
CA ARG A 123 11.47 -9.60 -16.68
C ARG A 123 11.46 -10.14 -15.25
N HIS A 124 11.58 -9.26 -14.26
CA HIS A 124 11.53 -9.65 -12.85
C HIS A 124 10.14 -10.20 -12.47
N ALA A 125 9.06 -9.56 -12.90
CA ALA A 125 7.70 -10.03 -12.63
C ALA A 125 7.46 -11.44 -13.22
N LEU A 126 7.92 -11.71 -14.44
CA LEU A 126 7.81 -13.01 -15.04
C LEU A 126 8.68 -14.05 -14.32
N HIS A 127 9.88 -13.67 -13.90
CA HIS A 127 10.78 -14.55 -13.16
C HIS A 127 10.16 -14.99 -11.83
N ILE A 128 9.73 -14.06 -10.99
CA ILE A 128 9.10 -14.39 -9.70
C ILE A 128 7.80 -15.19 -9.89
N ALA A 129 7.04 -14.92 -10.96
CA ALA A 129 5.84 -15.69 -11.29
C ALA A 129 6.12 -17.12 -11.73
N GLU A 130 7.22 -17.34 -12.47
CA GLU A 130 7.65 -18.66 -12.95
C GLU A 130 8.19 -19.53 -11.82
N TYR A 131 9.07 -18.95 -10.99
CA TYR A 131 9.74 -19.66 -9.89
C TYR A 131 8.97 -19.60 -8.56
N GLN A 132 7.86 -18.86 -8.50
CA GLN A 132 7.03 -18.65 -7.30
C GLN A 132 7.86 -18.16 -6.11
N GLU A 133 8.74 -17.20 -6.39
CA GLU A 133 9.58 -16.56 -5.38
C GLU A 133 8.75 -15.66 -4.48
N LYS A 134 8.49 -16.14 -3.28
CA LYS A 134 7.72 -15.41 -2.26
C LYS A 134 8.58 -14.36 -1.57
N PRO A 135 7.94 -13.34 -0.94
CA PRO A 135 8.67 -12.40 -0.12
C PRO A 135 9.50 -13.11 0.97
N GLU A 136 10.76 -12.72 1.12
CA GLU A 136 11.62 -13.26 2.18
C GLU A 136 11.14 -12.87 3.57
N ARG A 137 10.40 -11.77 3.66
CA ARG A 137 9.85 -11.21 4.90
C ARG A 137 8.36 -10.95 4.75
N THR A 138 7.58 -11.62 5.56
CA THR A 138 6.13 -11.38 5.72
C THR A 138 5.79 -10.76 7.09
N ASP A 139 6.75 -10.79 8.02
CA ASP A 139 6.64 -10.20 9.34
C ASP A 139 7.68 -9.07 9.52
N TYR A 140 7.20 -7.89 9.87
CA TYR A 140 7.98 -6.67 10.09
C TYR A 140 7.66 -6.02 11.44
N CYS A 141 6.98 -6.75 12.35
CA CYS A 141 6.84 -6.30 13.72
C CYS A 141 8.11 -6.64 14.52
N ASP A 142 8.71 -5.64 15.15
CA ASP A 142 9.91 -5.79 15.94
C ASP A 142 9.54 -6.01 17.43
N GLU A 143 10.20 -6.99 18.07
CA GLU A 143 10.01 -7.27 19.50
C GLU A 143 10.37 -6.07 20.40
N ASN A 144 11.24 -5.19 19.92
CA ASN A 144 11.68 -4.01 20.66
C ASN A 144 10.76 -2.80 20.42
N ASP A 145 10.00 -2.80 19.33
CA ASP A 145 9.10 -1.70 19.03
C ASP A 145 7.91 -1.71 20.00
N PHE A 146 7.64 -0.56 20.59
CA PHE A 146 6.51 -0.36 21.51
C PHE A 146 6.48 -1.33 22.70
N GLY A 147 7.64 -1.75 23.20
CA GLY A 147 7.74 -2.74 24.28
C GLY A 147 7.23 -4.14 23.87
N GLY A 148 7.18 -4.43 22.58
CA GLY A 148 6.76 -5.72 22.03
C GLY A 148 5.27 -5.99 22.07
N ALA A 149 4.42 -5.03 22.44
CA ALA A 149 2.98 -5.25 22.60
C ALA A 149 2.31 -5.74 21.30
N VAL A 150 2.61 -5.06 20.18
CA VAL A 150 2.06 -5.43 18.85
C VAL A 150 2.59 -6.79 18.41
N HIS A 151 3.89 -7.04 18.57
CA HIS A 151 4.52 -8.32 18.25
C HIS A 151 3.85 -9.48 19.00
N ARG A 152 3.73 -9.38 20.34
CA ARG A 152 3.07 -10.41 21.15
C ARG A 152 1.61 -10.65 20.73
N CYS A 153 0.85 -9.56 20.47
CA CYS A 153 -0.53 -9.67 20.05
C CYS A 153 -0.65 -10.43 18.73
N ILE A 154 0.11 -10.03 17.70
CA ILE A 154 0.06 -10.65 16.37
C ILE A 154 0.42 -12.14 16.46
N HIS A 155 1.51 -12.48 17.15
CA HIS A 155 1.93 -13.88 17.30
C HIS A 155 0.94 -14.72 18.11
N ALA A 156 0.35 -14.18 19.18
CA ALA A 156 -0.70 -14.87 19.92
C ALA A 156 -1.93 -15.14 19.02
N VAL A 157 -2.33 -14.16 18.22
CA VAL A 157 -3.46 -14.32 17.28
C VAL A 157 -3.10 -15.30 16.16
N ILE A 158 -1.89 -15.28 15.61
CA ILE A 158 -1.43 -16.27 14.62
C ILE A 158 -1.62 -17.70 15.17
N HIS A 159 -1.14 -17.96 16.38
CA HIS A 159 -1.30 -19.28 17.00
C HIS A 159 -2.77 -19.68 17.21
N LEU A 160 -3.62 -18.72 17.55
CA LEU A 160 -5.05 -18.95 17.75
C LEU A 160 -5.76 -19.36 16.45
N ILE A 161 -5.37 -18.74 15.31
CA ILE A 161 -6.14 -18.87 14.05
C ILE A 161 -5.46 -19.74 12.99
N GLU A 162 -4.28 -20.29 13.24
CA GLU A 162 -3.46 -20.98 12.24
C GLU A 162 -4.23 -22.07 11.51
N ASP A 163 -4.96 -22.94 12.23
CA ASP A 163 -5.74 -24.03 11.65
C ASP A 163 -6.97 -23.53 10.88
N HIS A 164 -7.57 -22.44 11.35
CA HIS A 164 -8.70 -21.78 10.69
C HIS A 164 -8.28 -21.12 9.39
N ALA A 165 -7.15 -20.40 9.39
CA ALA A 165 -6.61 -19.75 8.21
C ALA A 165 -6.18 -20.77 7.15
N LYS A 166 -5.56 -21.90 7.55
CA LYS A 166 -5.23 -23.02 6.65
C LYS A 166 -6.47 -23.63 6.01
N ARG A 167 -7.56 -23.84 6.79
CA ARG A 167 -8.83 -24.35 6.26
C ARG A 167 -9.51 -23.38 5.29
N ALA A 168 -9.42 -22.09 5.57
CA ALA A 168 -9.97 -21.04 4.73
C ALA A 168 -9.07 -20.70 3.52
N ASP A 169 -7.86 -21.31 3.45
CA ASP A 169 -6.85 -21.07 2.41
C ASP A 169 -6.45 -19.59 2.30
N ILE A 170 -6.27 -18.94 3.47
CA ILE A 170 -5.88 -17.52 3.61
C ILE A 170 -4.52 -17.45 4.30
N PRO A 171 -3.60 -16.56 3.86
CA PRO A 171 -2.33 -16.33 4.53
C PRO A 171 -2.52 -15.95 6.00
N VAL A 172 -1.91 -16.70 6.91
CA VAL A 172 -2.16 -16.59 8.36
C VAL A 172 -1.79 -15.20 8.88
N ARG A 173 -0.67 -14.64 8.40
CA ARG A 173 -0.21 -13.30 8.82
C ARG A 173 -1.19 -12.20 8.43
N PHE A 174 -1.70 -12.25 7.19
CA PHE A 174 -2.73 -11.34 6.71
C PHE A 174 -4.03 -11.48 7.52
N ALA A 175 -4.48 -12.73 7.73
CA ALA A 175 -5.67 -13.01 8.52
C ALA A 175 -5.54 -12.46 9.95
N ALA A 176 -4.39 -12.67 10.61
CA ALA A 176 -4.13 -12.17 11.97
C ALA A 176 -4.21 -10.65 12.04
N SER A 177 -3.52 -9.94 11.15
CA SER A 177 -3.58 -8.47 11.10
C SER A 177 -5.00 -7.97 10.89
N LYS A 178 -5.75 -8.59 9.97
CA LYS A 178 -7.10 -8.15 9.63
C LYS A 178 -8.13 -8.40 10.74
N ILE A 179 -8.06 -9.52 11.44
CA ILE A 179 -8.99 -9.75 12.55
C ILE A 179 -8.65 -8.90 13.79
N ILE A 180 -7.37 -8.58 14.02
CA ILE A 180 -6.99 -7.60 15.04
C ILE A 180 -7.58 -6.23 14.69
N GLU A 181 -7.50 -5.81 13.41
CA GLU A 181 -8.12 -4.57 12.92
C GLU A 181 -9.67 -4.59 13.01
N GLY A 182 -10.28 -5.75 13.26
CA GLY A 182 -11.72 -5.92 13.36
C GLY A 182 -12.42 -6.12 12.02
N ASP A 183 -11.74 -6.69 10.99
CA ASP A 183 -12.32 -6.98 9.69
C ASP A 183 -13.41 -8.06 9.78
N PRO A 184 -14.70 -7.70 9.56
CA PRO A 184 -15.81 -8.64 9.72
C PRO A 184 -15.84 -9.72 8.64
N LEU A 185 -15.23 -9.47 7.46
CA LEU A 185 -15.24 -10.42 6.36
C LEU A 185 -14.23 -11.55 6.64
N ILE A 186 -13.04 -11.21 7.14
CA ILE A 186 -12.06 -12.23 7.54
C ILE A 186 -12.54 -12.99 8.77
N LEU A 187 -13.12 -12.32 9.76
CA LEU A 187 -13.70 -13.00 10.93
C LEU A 187 -14.75 -14.03 10.53
N LYS A 188 -15.60 -13.70 9.56
CA LYS A 188 -16.61 -14.64 9.04
C LYS A 188 -16.00 -15.83 8.29
N LEU A 189 -14.93 -15.60 7.53
CA LEU A 189 -14.23 -16.64 6.77
C LEU A 189 -13.51 -17.65 7.69
N LEU A 190 -12.95 -17.18 8.80
CA LEU A 190 -12.23 -18.03 9.75
C LEU A 190 -13.14 -18.94 10.58
N GLN A 191 -14.43 -18.61 10.75
CA GLN A 191 -15.41 -19.41 11.47
C GLN A 191 -14.95 -19.80 12.89
N LEU A 192 -14.45 -18.83 13.66
CA LEU A 192 -14.02 -19.03 15.04
C LEU A 192 -15.23 -19.41 15.92
N ASP A 193 -15.02 -20.29 16.90
CA ASP A 193 -16.01 -20.55 17.92
C ASP A 193 -16.13 -19.40 18.95
N GLU A 194 -17.10 -19.48 19.87
CA GLU A 194 -17.32 -18.38 20.84
C GLU A 194 -16.16 -18.25 21.83
N ASN A 195 -15.53 -19.37 22.25
CA ASN A 195 -14.38 -19.32 23.16
C ASN A 195 -13.15 -18.70 22.47
N GLU A 196 -12.93 -19.02 21.19
CA GLU A 196 -11.86 -18.46 20.38
C GLU A 196 -12.06 -16.95 20.16
N LYS A 197 -13.30 -16.50 19.93
CA LYS A 197 -13.64 -15.08 19.83
C LYS A 197 -13.42 -14.33 21.14
N GLU A 198 -13.79 -14.92 22.28
CA GLU A 198 -13.52 -14.33 23.59
C GLU A 198 -12.01 -14.23 23.86
N MET A 199 -11.24 -15.27 23.49
CA MET A 199 -9.79 -15.25 23.61
C MET A 199 -9.15 -14.18 22.71
N LEU A 200 -9.60 -14.09 21.46
CA LEU A 200 -9.18 -13.04 20.51
C LEU A 200 -9.42 -11.65 21.12
N GLU A 201 -10.63 -11.40 21.62
CA GLU A 201 -10.98 -10.09 22.19
C GLU A 201 -10.12 -9.78 23.43
N HIS A 202 -9.83 -10.78 24.26
CA HIS A 202 -8.93 -10.59 25.40
C HIS A 202 -7.51 -10.20 24.99
N ILE A 203 -6.95 -10.88 23.96
CA ILE A 203 -5.62 -10.57 23.42
C ILE A 203 -5.58 -9.13 22.86
N VAL A 204 -6.64 -8.76 22.12
CA VAL A 204 -6.74 -7.43 21.50
C VAL A 204 -6.92 -6.33 22.55
N LEU A 205 -7.76 -6.55 23.57
CA LEU A 205 -7.93 -5.61 24.69
C LEU A 205 -6.63 -5.40 25.46
N GLN A 206 -5.81 -6.44 25.60
CA GLN A 206 -4.49 -6.30 26.20
C GLN A 206 -3.60 -5.38 25.36
N LEU A 207 -3.59 -5.53 24.03
CA LEU A 207 -2.87 -4.63 23.12
C LEU A 207 -3.32 -3.18 23.28
N GLU A 208 -4.64 -2.94 23.26
CA GLU A 208 -5.21 -1.59 23.40
C GLU A 208 -4.82 -0.94 24.74
N ASN A 209 -4.85 -1.71 25.84
CA ASN A 209 -4.45 -1.22 27.15
C ASN A 209 -2.94 -0.92 27.23
N GLU A 210 -2.10 -1.79 26.70
CA GLU A 210 -0.64 -1.59 26.71
C GLU A 210 -0.21 -0.42 25.80
N ARG A 211 -0.89 -0.21 24.67
CA ARG A 211 -0.59 0.85 23.71
C ARG A 211 -1.27 2.17 24.01
N GLY A 212 -2.42 2.15 24.68
CA GLY A 212 -3.30 3.32 24.83
C GLY A 212 -3.88 3.80 23.50
N LEU A 213 -3.93 2.93 22.50
CA LEU A 213 -4.44 3.18 21.16
C LEU A 213 -5.53 2.18 20.82
N ASP A 214 -6.46 2.57 19.96
CA ASP A 214 -7.37 1.63 19.30
C ASP A 214 -6.60 0.59 18.50
N ARG A 215 -7.15 -0.63 18.41
CA ARG A 215 -6.55 -1.79 17.72
C ARG A 215 -6.11 -1.50 16.30
N SER A 216 -6.94 -0.82 15.52
CA SER A 216 -6.63 -0.45 14.14
C SER A 216 -5.50 0.57 14.08
N ALA A 217 -5.49 1.55 15.01
CA ALA A 217 -4.44 2.53 15.13
C ALA A 217 -3.10 1.90 15.55
N ALA A 218 -3.11 0.92 16.45
CA ALA A 218 -1.90 0.22 16.90
C ALA A 218 -1.24 -0.57 15.75
N ILE A 219 -2.02 -1.25 14.92
CA ILE A 219 -1.52 -1.97 13.74
C ILE A 219 -1.03 -0.99 12.66
N ALA A 220 -1.76 0.10 12.43
CA ALA A 220 -1.33 1.13 11.48
C ALA A 220 -0.01 1.79 11.92
N ASP A 221 0.14 2.12 13.19
CA ASP A 221 1.33 2.72 13.77
C ASP A 221 2.57 1.80 13.62
N MET A 222 2.40 0.50 13.82
CA MET A 222 3.46 -0.49 13.54
C MET A 222 3.91 -0.45 12.07
N ARG A 223 2.95 -0.44 11.12
CA ARG A 223 3.28 -0.38 9.68
C ARG A 223 3.99 0.93 9.33
N PHE A 224 3.50 2.07 9.83
CA PHE A 224 4.15 3.36 9.58
C PHE A 224 5.54 3.45 10.20
N THR A 225 5.75 2.92 11.39
CA THR A 225 7.08 2.86 12.02
C THR A 225 8.08 2.09 11.14
N PHE A 226 7.66 0.96 10.56
CA PHE A 226 8.52 0.21 9.66
C PHE A 226 8.77 0.96 8.34
N ILE A 227 7.75 1.60 7.77
CA ILE A 227 7.89 2.45 6.58
C ILE A 227 8.85 3.61 6.84
N GLU A 228 8.75 4.27 7.98
CA GLU A 228 9.68 5.34 8.38
C GLU A 228 11.12 4.82 8.46
N LYS A 229 11.36 3.66 9.10
CA LYS A 229 12.69 3.03 9.14
C LYS A 229 13.25 2.77 7.74
N ILE A 230 12.41 2.27 6.79
CA ILE A 230 12.82 2.06 5.39
C ILE A 230 13.18 3.39 4.73
N CYS A 231 12.33 4.39 4.88
CA CYS A 231 12.52 5.68 4.23
C CYS A 231 13.71 6.45 4.79
N GLU A 232 13.91 6.44 6.11
CA GLU A 232 15.05 7.07 6.75
C GLU A 232 16.39 6.44 6.32
N ALA A 233 16.41 5.11 6.17
CA ALA A 233 17.62 4.39 5.78
C ALA A 233 17.95 4.55 4.29
N ASN A 234 16.95 4.60 3.40
CA ASN A 234 17.16 4.41 1.97
C ASN A 234 16.72 5.58 1.09
N VAL A 235 15.99 6.58 1.62
CA VAL A 235 15.41 7.66 0.81
C VAL A 235 15.99 9.01 1.15
N VAL A 236 16.70 9.61 0.20
CA VAL A 236 17.05 11.03 0.25
C VAL A 236 15.92 11.82 -0.40
N LYS A 237 15.10 12.49 0.41
CA LYS A 237 13.91 13.20 -0.07
C LYS A 237 14.28 14.25 -1.14
N PRO A 238 13.56 14.28 -2.27
CA PRO A 238 13.80 15.27 -3.30
C PRO A 238 13.51 16.68 -2.77
N LYS A 239 14.25 17.66 -3.24
CA LYS A 239 13.95 19.07 -2.98
C LYS A 239 12.61 19.41 -3.65
N ALA A 240 11.83 20.28 -3.01
CA ALA A 240 10.56 20.71 -3.60
C ALA A 240 10.77 21.21 -5.04
N SER A 241 10.05 20.64 -6.01
CA SER A 241 10.18 21.01 -7.42
C SER A 241 9.90 22.49 -7.60
N LYS A 242 10.57 23.13 -8.58
CA LYS A 242 10.34 24.56 -8.90
C LYS A 242 8.87 24.84 -9.22
N GLU A 243 8.19 23.87 -9.83
CA GLU A 243 6.76 23.92 -10.14
C GLU A 243 5.91 23.90 -8.89
N ARG A 244 6.20 23.00 -7.94
CA ARG A 244 5.50 22.95 -6.65
C ARG A 244 5.68 24.23 -5.84
N ILE A 245 6.90 24.79 -5.81
CA ILE A 245 7.18 26.09 -5.16
C ILE A 245 6.38 27.21 -5.85
N ARG A 246 6.29 27.18 -7.19
CA ARG A 246 5.53 28.17 -7.95
C ARG A 246 4.02 28.04 -7.71
N SER A 247 3.50 26.80 -7.72
CA SER A 247 2.10 26.52 -7.42
C SER A 247 1.74 26.99 -6.00
N GLN A 248 2.54 26.66 -5.00
CA GLN A 248 2.32 27.11 -3.63
C GLN A 248 2.34 28.65 -3.49
N LYS A 249 3.20 29.34 -4.25
CA LYS A 249 3.19 30.81 -4.27
C LYS A 249 1.91 31.37 -4.90
N ILE A 250 1.46 30.77 -5.99
CA ILE A 250 0.20 31.15 -6.65
C ILE A 250 -0.98 30.88 -5.71
N ASP A 251 -1.05 29.71 -5.10
CA ASP A 251 -2.09 29.35 -4.14
C ASP A 251 -2.13 30.29 -2.96
N LYS A 252 -0.97 30.65 -2.41
CA LYS A 252 -0.87 31.62 -1.30
C LYS A 252 -1.43 33.00 -1.66
N ILE A 253 -1.33 33.39 -2.94
CA ILE A 253 -1.91 34.66 -3.42
C ILE A 253 -3.42 34.49 -3.64
N LEU A 254 -3.87 33.39 -4.28
CA LEU A 254 -5.25 33.16 -4.64
C LEU A 254 -6.14 32.84 -3.42
N THR A 255 -5.58 32.15 -2.40
CA THR A 255 -6.32 31.70 -1.21
C THR A 255 -5.92 32.45 0.07
N GLY A 256 -5.04 33.46 -0.04
CA GLY A 256 -4.57 34.22 1.10
C GLY A 256 -5.68 35.02 1.80
N LYS A 257 -5.63 35.11 3.13
CA LYS A 257 -6.65 35.75 3.98
C LYS A 257 -7.12 37.13 3.51
N TYR A 258 -6.24 37.93 2.90
CA TYR A 258 -6.52 39.28 2.40
C TYR A 258 -6.59 39.36 0.89
N THR A 259 -6.06 38.40 0.16
CA THR A 259 -5.93 38.41 -1.30
C THR A 259 -6.98 37.58 -2.02
N ALA A 260 -7.58 36.59 -1.35
CA ALA A 260 -8.56 35.68 -1.94
C ALA A 260 -9.78 36.42 -2.51
N ILE A 261 -10.40 37.31 -1.73
CA ILE A 261 -11.61 38.04 -2.16
C ILE A 261 -11.32 38.98 -3.33
N PRO A 262 -10.28 39.85 -3.30
CA PRO A 262 -9.91 40.68 -4.44
C PRO A 262 -9.58 39.88 -5.70
N CYS A 263 -8.83 38.76 -5.59
CA CYS A 263 -8.52 37.89 -6.71
C CYS A 263 -9.79 37.25 -7.31
N PHE A 264 -10.69 36.77 -6.45
CA PHE A 264 -11.97 36.19 -6.88
C PHE A 264 -12.79 37.21 -7.68
N VAL A 265 -12.95 38.44 -7.15
CA VAL A 265 -13.70 39.51 -7.82
C VAL A 265 -13.05 39.88 -9.16
N ALA A 266 -11.74 39.97 -9.21
CA ALA A 266 -11.00 40.28 -10.46
C ALA A 266 -11.21 39.18 -11.54
N ILE A 267 -11.15 37.89 -11.14
CA ILE A 267 -11.40 36.78 -12.04
C ILE A 267 -12.84 36.78 -12.53
N MET A 268 -13.80 37.01 -11.64
CA MET A 268 -15.23 37.06 -12.00
C MET A 268 -15.51 38.22 -12.98
N LEU A 269 -14.94 39.40 -12.75
CA LEU A 269 -15.07 40.53 -13.67
C LEU A 269 -14.42 40.26 -15.04
N ALA A 270 -13.27 39.60 -15.06
CA ALA A 270 -12.61 39.20 -16.30
C ALA A 270 -13.46 38.20 -17.11
N ILE A 271 -14.02 37.17 -16.43
CA ILE A 271 -14.91 36.21 -17.07
C ILE A 271 -16.17 36.91 -17.61
N PHE A 272 -16.79 37.76 -16.79
CA PHE A 272 -17.97 38.52 -17.22
C PHE A 272 -17.69 39.37 -18.45
N PHE A 273 -16.58 40.13 -18.45
CA PHE A 273 -16.16 40.94 -19.60
C PHE A 273 -15.95 40.09 -20.85
N LEU A 274 -15.25 38.95 -20.76
CA LEU A 274 -15.00 38.04 -21.88
C LEU A 274 -16.27 37.34 -22.42
N THR A 275 -17.29 37.18 -21.58
CA THR A 275 -18.54 36.50 -21.96
C THR A 275 -19.52 37.46 -22.64
N PHE A 276 -19.51 38.75 -22.27
CA PHE A 276 -20.49 39.72 -22.74
C PHE A 276 -19.94 40.77 -23.71
N ASN A 277 -18.65 40.71 -24.07
CA ASN A 277 -18.03 41.55 -25.06
C ASN A 277 -17.35 40.73 -26.15
#